data_912d69ce098c281057e505bf5ba1b3b4
#
_entry.id   912d69ce098c281057e505bf5ba1b3b4
#
_cell.length_a   1.000
_cell.length_b   1.000
_cell.length_c   1.000
_cell.angle_alpha   90.00
_cell.angle_beta   90.00
_cell.angle_gamma   90.00
#
_symmetry.space_group_name_H-M   'P 1'
#
loop_
_entity.id
_entity.type
_entity.pdbx_description
1 polymer ?
#
loop_
_entity_poly.entity_id
_entity_poly.type
_entity_poly.pdbx_seq_one_letter_code
_entity_poly.pdbx_strand_id
1 'polypeptide(L)'
;MHCCRFLLNLTLFGLLGFAGIGSAKANTVNAILEGELLVITGDNLANAITLTTNSAGDVLVVGRNGTLVNGAPSVRFRRPVLNSVEILMFGGNDNVLINGLTVNNDLFLNLGDGNDTLRSGLVPSSIGANLSVEGASGNEIVRLAGWTIGGDCTVDGQTGTLNCELTGLNVGFAITAIGDEARDVVTLAGCTMGGFSSIETRGANDSVTVTDFIGLGLSVNTDAGLDSVALTRVATLEDIYVNTGVHRDTVNFTDVNSDRNITVSLDGGDDSFGGVNVSAQYDAVFEGGAGIDTFLDGGIIGGTKTDVKEFEIFP
;
A
#
# COMPACT_ATOMS: atom_id res chain seq x y z
N MET A 1 1.32 -6.82 -20.23
CA MET A 1 0.56 -8.06 -20.00
C MET A 1 1.53 -9.17 -19.61
N HIS A 2 1.89 -9.25 -18.35
CA HIS A 2 2.50 -10.45 -17.78
C HIS A 2 1.94 -10.61 -16.37
N CYS A 3 0.80 -11.31 -16.34
CA CYS A 3 0.18 -11.74 -15.11
C CYS A 3 1.01 -12.91 -14.57
N CYS A 4 1.90 -12.66 -13.63
CA CYS A 4 2.63 -13.72 -12.93
C CYS A 4 1.73 -14.26 -11.83
N ARG A 5 0.92 -15.28 -12.16
CA ARG A 5 0.19 -16.07 -11.18
C ARG A 5 1.22 -16.83 -10.34
N PHE A 6 1.45 -16.38 -9.12
CA PHE A 6 2.03 -17.22 -8.08
C PHE A 6 1.01 -18.31 -7.74
N LEU A 7 1.22 -19.50 -8.29
CA LEU A 7 0.56 -20.71 -7.84
C LEU A 7 1.22 -21.15 -6.54
N LEU A 8 0.65 -20.69 -5.43
CA LEU A 8 0.99 -21.19 -4.11
C LEU A 8 0.48 -22.64 -4.04
N ASN A 9 1.39 -23.61 -3.94
CA ASN A 9 1.06 -25.00 -3.60
C ASN A 9 0.60 -25.04 -2.14
N LEU A 10 -0.69 -24.85 -1.94
CA LEU A 10 -1.33 -25.06 -0.64
C LEU A 10 -1.37 -26.56 -0.35
N THR A 11 -0.35 -27.07 0.33
CA THR A 11 -0.42 -28.41 0.92
C THR A 11 -1.33 -28.34 2.14
N LEU A 12 -2.54 -28.81 1.95
CA LEU A 12 -3.60 -28.96 2.93
C LEU A 12 -3.11 -29.87 4.07
N PHE A 13 -2.64 -29.30 5.18
CA PHE A 13 -2.38 -30.07 6.40
C PHE A 13 -3.70 -30.28 7.13
N GLY A 14 -4.00 -31.56 7.33
CA GLY A 14 -5.23 -32.05 7.92
C GLY A 14 -5.51 -31.47 9.31
N LEU A 15 -6.66 -30.86 9.43
CA LEU A 15 -7.27 -30.41 10.67
C LEU A 15 -7.62 -31.63 11.55
N LEU A 16 -6.79 -31.96 12.53
CA LEU A 16 -7.16 -32.87 13.61
C LEU A 16 -8.11 -32.13 14.56
N GLY A 17 -9.38 -32.43 14.43
CA GLY A 17 -10.41 -31.93 15.32
C GLY A 17 -10.21 -32.41 16.76
N PHE A 18 -9.98 -31.49 17.69
CA PHE A 18 -10.21 -31.69 19.11
C PHE A 18 -11.54 -31.01 19.49
N ALA A 19 -12.57 -31.83 19.64
CA ALA A 19 -13.78 -31.43 20.33
C ALA A 19 -13.53 -31.50 21.83
N GLY A 20 -13.43 -30.38 22.51
CA GLY A 20 -13.22 -30.26 23.95
C GLY A 20 -13.87 -29.03 24.54
N ILE A 21 -14.99 -29.24 25.24
CA ILE A 21 -15.58 -28.51 26.38
C ILE A 21 -15.24 -27.00 26.50
N GLY A 22 -16.26 -26.16 26.42
CA GLY A 22 -16.24 -24.70 26.45
C GLY A 22 -15.41 -24.03 27.55
N SER A 23 -14.16 -23.81 27.29
CA SER A 23 -13.40 -22.66 27.79
C SER A 23 -13.41 -21.58 26.72
N ALA A 24 -13.49 -20.32 27.12
CA ALA A 24 -13.27 -19.20 26.19
C ALA A 24 -12.04 -19.54 25.34
N LYS A 25 -12.20 -19.59 24.00
CA LYS A 25 -11.07 -19.85 23.09
C LYS A 25 -10.01 -18.82 23.43
N ALA A 26 -8.83 -19.29 23.81
CA ALA A 26 -7.72 -18.38 23.99
C ALA A 26 -7.39 -17.82 22.60
N ASN A 27 -7.26 -16.51 22.51
CA ASN A 27 -6.75 -15.78 21.38
C ASN A 27 -5.31 -16.27 21.11
N THR A 28 -5.10 -17.05 20.06
CA THR A 28 -3.86 -17.78 19.86
C THR A 28 -3.30 -17.59 18.45
N VAL A 29 -2.00 -17.38 18.43
CA VAL A 29 -1.19 -17.33 17.22
C VAL A 29 -0.20 -18.48 17.26
N ASN A 30 -0.01 -19.19 16.15
CA ASN A 30 1.06 -20.15 15.99
C ASN A 30 2.21 -19.52 15.22
N ALA A 31 3.44 -19.75 15.67
CA ALA A 31 4.64 -19.34 14.98
C ALA A 31 5.58 -20.51 14.84
N ILE A 32 5.91 -20.87 13.62
CA ILE A 32 6.73 -22.04 13.26
C ILE A 32 7.84 -21.62 12.31
N LEU A 33 9.06 -22.06 12.57
CA LEU A 33 10.18 -21.87 11.65
C LEU A 33 10.46 -23.20 10.96
N GLU A 34 10.21 -23.25 9.66
CA GLU A 34 10.46 -24.41 8.78
C GLU A 34 11.64 -24.12 7.86
N GLY A 35 12.83 -24.58 8.25
CA GLY A 35 14.05 -24.20 7.56
C GLY A 35 14.31 -22.68 7.69
N GLU A 36 14.18 -21.96 6.60
CA GLU A 36 14.37 -20.51 6.53
C GLU A 36 13.06 -19.73 6.29
N LEU A 37 11.91 -20.40 6.38
CA LEU A 37 10.57 -19.83 6.30
C LEU A 37 9.97 -19.72 7.71
N LEU A 38 9.64 -18.52 8.14
CA LEU A 38 8.85 -18.27 9.34
C LEU A 38 7.38 -18.11 8.96
N VAL A 39 6.54 -19.04 9.44
CA VAL A 39 5.09 -18.99 9.26
C VAL A 39 4.43 -18.60 10.57
N ILE A 40 3.59 -17.57 10.52
CA ILE A 40 2.80 -17.09 11.66
C ILE A 40 1.32 -17.16 11.26
N THR A 41 0.52 -17.88 12.04
CA THR A 41 -0.91 -18.04 11.77
C THR A 41 -1.73 -17.64 12.99
N GLY A 42 -2.69 -16.74 12.80
CA GLY A 42 -3.67 -16.35 13.79
C GLY A 42 -4.84 -17.34 13.91
N ASP A 43 -5.90 -16.89 14.52
CA ASP A 43 -7.21 -17.58 14.57
C ASP A 43 -8.34 -16.61 14.12
N ASN A 44 -9.59 -16.94 14.33
CA ASN A 44 -10.71 -16.07 13.98
C ASN A 44 -11.10 -15.10 15.13
N LEU A 45 -10.15 -14.71 15.96
CA LEU A 45 -10.31 -13.75 17.05
C LEU A 45 -9.31 -12.61 16.87
N ALA A 46 -9.59 -11.46 17.48
CA ALA A 46 -8.69 -10.33 17.42
C ALA A 46 -7.30 -10.64 17.98
N ASN A 47 -6.35 -10.91 17.13
CA ASN A 47 -4.96 -11.20 17.48
C ASN A 47 -4.12 -9.91 17.52
N ALA A 48 -3.19 -9.84 18.46
CA ALA A 48 -2.24 -8.75 18.48
C ALA A 48 -0.81 -9.30 18.65
N ILE A 49 0.06 -9.04 17.69
CA ILE A 49 1.44 -9.52 17.74
C ILE A 49 2.46 -8.41 17.46
N THR A 50 3.63 -8.60 18.04
CA THR A 50 4.84 -7.85 17.65
C THR A 50 5.89 -8.82 17.14
N LEU A 51 6.34 -8.62 15.91
CA LEU A 51 7.46 -9.32 15.32
C LEU A 51 8.68 -8.40 15.35
N THR A 52 9.74 -8.82 16.03
CA THR A 52 10.93 -7.96 16.21
C THR A 52 12.22 -8.76 16.20
N THR A 53 13.28 -8.14 15.72
CA THR A 53 14.64 -8.67 15.84
C THR A 53 15.37 -7.92 16.96
N ASN A 54 15.97 -8.66 17.89
CA ASN A 54 16.76 -8.06 18.96
C ASN A 54 18.22 -7.81 18.53
N SER A 55 18.99 -7.13 19.38
CA SER A 55 20.40 -6.82 19.11
C SER A 55 21.31 -8.03 18.97
N ALA A 56 20.88 -9.22 19.44
CA ALA A 56 21.60 -10.48 19.27
C ALA A 56 21.27 -11.17 17.93
N GLY A 57 20.33 -10.62 17.12
CA GLY A 57 19.85 -11.22 15.89
C GLY A 57 18.79 -12.30 16.08
N ASP A 58 18.20 -12.41 17.28
CA ASP A 58 17.09 -13.33 17.47
C ASP A 58 15.77 -12.68 17.05
N VAL A 59 14.90 -13.46 16.44
CA VAL A 59 13.55 -13.05 16.08
C VAL A 59 12.58 -13.45 17.19
N LEU A 60 11.80 -12.49 17.66
CA LEU A 60 10.78 -12.69 18.67
C LEU A 60 9.40 -12.43 18.07
N VAL A 61 8.50 -13.36 18.27
CA VAL A 61 7.06 -13.17 18.07
C VAL A 61 6.42 -13.04 19.43
N VAL A 62 5.89 -11.86 19.74
CA VAL A 62 5.36 -11.51 21.06
C VAL A 62 3.87 -11.26 20.94
N GLY A 63 3.08 -12.03 21.68
CA GLY A 63 1.64 -11.77 21.82
C GLY A 63 1.38 -10.53 22.66
N ARG A 64 0.36 -9.77 22.26
CA ARG A 64 -0.12 -8.55 22.92
C ARG A 64 -1.61 -8.67 23.22
N ASN A 65 -2.12 -7.84 24.09
CA ASN A 65 -3.56 -7.75 24.41
C ASN A 65 -4.22 -9.12 24.74
N GLY A 66 -3.48 -10.00 25.40
CA GLY A 66 -3.98 -11.34 25.74
C GLY A 66 -3.74 -12.42 24.69
N THR A 67 -3.20 -12.09 23.53
CA THR A 67 -2.78 -13.06 22.52
C THR A 67 -1.62 -13.90 23.04
N LEU A 68 -1.71 -15.21 22.86
CA LEU A 68 -0.63 -16.16 23.16
C LEU A 68 -0.02 -16.66 21.85
N VAL A 69 1.30 -16.80 21.83
CA VAL A 69 2.04 -17.38 20.70
C VAL A 69 2.49 -18.76 21.10
N ASN A 70 2.05 -19.80 20.40
CA ASN A 70 2.29 -21.21 20.74
C ASN A 70 1.94 -21.53 22.22
N GLY A 71 0.88 -20.90 22.75
CA GLY A 71 0.44 -21.07 24.14
C GLY A 71 1.27 -20.32 25.19
N ALA A 72 2.23 -19.47 24.79
CA ALA A 72 3.07 -18.66 25.64
C ALA A 72 2.95 -17.16 25.30
N PRO A 73 3.37 -16.22 26.17
CA PRO A 73 3.37 -14.79 25.84
C PRO A 73 4.29 -14.43 24.67
N SER A 74 5.29 -15.24 24.37
CA SER A 74 6.19 -15.03 23.23
C SER A 74 6.93 -16.30 22.86
N VAL A 75 7.37 -16.35 21.60
CA VAL A 75 8.30 -17.35 21.07
C VAL A 75 9.54 -16.66 20.54
N ARG A 76 10.69 -17.27 20.76
CA ARG A 76 11.98 -16.76 20.31
C ARG A 76 12.66 -17.77 19.37
N PHE A 77 13.02 -17.30 18.21
CA PHE A 77 13.86 -17.99 17.23
C PHE A 77 15.29 -17.45 17.34
N ARG A 78 16.25 -18.31 17.62
CA ARG A 78 17.63 -17.88 17.85
C ARG A 78 18.37 -17.71 16.55
N ARG A 79 18.69 -16.46 16.20
CA ARG A 79 19.47 -16.06 15.01
C ARG A 79 19.06 -16.83 13.75
N PRO A 80 17.78 -16.84 13.40
CA PRO A 80 17.35 -17.54 12.21
C PRO A 80 17.88 -16.78 10.98
N VAL A 81 18.19 -17.54 9.93
CA VAL A 81 18.23 -16.97 8.59
C VAL A 81 16.80 -17.00 8.09
N LEU A 82 16.22 -15.86 7.82
CA LEU A 82 14.87 -15.75 7.26
C LEU A 82 14.99 -15.47 5.77
N ASN A 83 14.70 -16.48 4.94
CA ASN A 83 14.52 -16.23 3.52
C ASN A 83 13.15 -15.61 3.27
N SER A 84 12.10 -16.15 3.89
CA SER A 84 10.77 -15.58 3.75
C SER A 84 10.01 -15.61 5.06
N VAL A 85 9.04 -14.70 5.18
CA VAL A 85 8.11 -14.66 6.31
C VAL A 85 6.70 -14.62 5.76
N GLU A 86 5.82 -15.44 6.29
CA GLU A 86 4.41 -15.50 5.97
C GLU A 86 3.58 -15.29 7.23
N ILE A 87 2.66 -14.33 7.20
CA ILE A 87 1.76 -13.99 8.31
C ILE A 87 0.33 -14.08 7.81
N LEU A 88 -0.47 -14.98 8.40
CA LEU A 88 -1.86 -15.24 8.05
C LEU A 88 -2.72 -15.04 9.29
N MET A 89 -3.49 -13.96 9.37
CA MET A 89 -4.22 -13.61 10.59
C MET A 89 -5.65 -14.16 10.62
N PHE A 90 -6.22 -14.51 9.46
CA PHE A 90 -7.54 -15.10 9.21
C PHE A 90 -8.72 -14.18 9.50
N GLY A 91 -9.12 -13.99 10.74
CA GLY A 91 -10.29 -13.15 11.04
C GLY A 91 -10.27 -12.60 12.45
N GLY A 92 -11.05 -11.57 12.66
CA GLY A 92 -11.00 -10.75 13.87
C GLY A 92 -10.43 -9.38 13.56
N ASN A 93 -10.28 -8.54 14.55
CA ASN A 93 -9.63 -7.24 14.36
C ASN A 93 -8.16 -7.36 14.80
N ASP A 94 -7.29 -7.60 13.86
CA ASP A 94 -5.91 -7.98 14.13
C ASP A 94 -4.96 -6.77 14.18
N ASN A 95 -3.87 -6.93 14.92
CA ASN A 95 -2.86 -5.89 15.04
C ASN A 95 -1.45 -6.50 14.91
N VAL A 96 -0.78 -6.21 13.82
CA VAL A 96 0.58 -6.66 13.52
C VAL A 96 1.53 -5.48 13.58
N LEU A 97 2.50 -5.55 14.50
CA LEU A 97 3.60 -4.60 14.59
C LEU A 97 4.90 -5.29 14.17
N ILE A 98 5.58 -4.77 13.15
CA ILE A 98 6.88 -5.27 12.70
C ILE A 98 7.97 -4.23 13.02
N ASN A 99 9.03 -4.66 13.70
CA ASN A 99 10.08 -3.78 14.19
C ASN A 99 11.47 -4.36 13.96
N GLY A 100 12.21 -3.81 12.99
CA GLY A 100 13.59 -4.18 12.71
C GLY A 100 13.75 -5.60 12.17
N LEU A 101 12.81 -6.06 11.35
CA LEU A 101 12.87 -7.37 10.72
C LEU A 101 13.78 -7.32 9.49
N THR A 102 14.62 -8.35 9.34
CA THR A 102 15.40 -8.57 8.11
C THR A 102 15.00 -9.89 7.50
N VAL A 103 14.57 -9.84 6.25
CA VAL A 103 14.14 -11.00 5.43
C VAL A 103 14.92 -10.96 4.12
N ASN A 104 15.50 -12.08 3.69
CA ASN A 104 16.35 -12.12 2.50
C ASN A 104 15.55 -12.09 1.19
N ASN A 105 14.34 -12.65 1.18
CA ASN A 105 13.44 -12.68 0.03
C ASN A 105 12.13 -11.95 0.37
N ASP A 106 11.04 -12.67 0.53
CA ASP A 106 9.69 -12.12 0.55
C ASP A 106 9.10 -12.03 1.97
N LEU A 107 8.34 -10.99 2.20
CA LEU A 107 7.45 -10.85 3.33
C LEU A 107 6.01 -10.78 2.81
N PHE A 108 5.21 -11.78 3.13
CA PHE A 108 3.80 -11.85 2.82
C PHE A 108 2.96 -11.73 4.09
N LEU A 109 1.95 -10.87 4.04
CA LEU A 109 0.93 -10.74 5.09
C LEU A 109 -0.46 -10.85 4.46
N ASN A 110 -1.29 -11.72 5.00
CA ASN A 110 -2.74 -11.69 4.80
C ASN A 110 -3.37 -11.36 6.16
N LEU A 111 -3.98 -10.19 6.25
CA LEU A 111 -4.55 -9.69 7.50
C LEU A 111 -5.88 -10.37 7.82
N GLY A 112 -6.60 -10.83 6.78
CA GLY A 112 -7.84 -11.58 6.93
C GLY A 112 -9.07 -10.70 7.04
N ASP A 113 -10.18 -11.31 7.51
CA ASP A 113 -11.45 -10.61 7.68
C ASP A 113 -11.47 -9.81 8.99
N GLY A 114 -11.73 -8.52 8.91
CA GLY A 114 -11.82 -7.68 10.10
C GLY A 114 -11.40 -6.25 9.87
N ASN A 115 -11.25 -5.50 10.95
CA ASN A 115 -10.64 -4.19 10.87
C ASN A 115 -9.20 -4.30 11.36
N ASP A 116 -8.29 -4.45 10.43
CA ASP A 116 -6.94 -4.87 10.73
C ASP A 116 -5.92 -3.73 10.70
N THR A 117 -4.82 -3.92 11.37
CA THR A 117 -3.78 -2.91 11.44
C THR A 117 -2.40 -3.55 11.30
N LEU A 118 -1.68 -3.14 10.27
CA LEU A 118 -0.24 -3.37 10.12
C LEU A 118 0.52 -2.08 10.36
N ARG A 119 1.54 -2.12 11.21
CA ARG A 119 2.41 -0.96 11.49
C ARG A 119 3.88 -1.34 11.55
N SER A 120 4.72 -0.44 11.08
CA SER A 120 6.15 -0.47 11.39
C SER A 120 6.42 0.02 12.81
N GLY A 121 7.44 -0.57 13.45
CA GLY A 121 8.00 -0.04 14.70
C GLY A 121 9.01 1.08 14.45
N LEU A 122 9.79 1.40 15.51
CA LEU A 122 10.79 2.47 15.43
C LEU A 122 12.06 2.09 14.67
N VAL A 123 12.34 0.80 14.59
CA VAL A 123 13.49 0.28 13.84
C VAL A 123 13.02 -0.14 12.46
N PRO A 124 13.59 0.43 11.40
CA PRO A 124 13.25 0.05 10.03
C PRO A 124 13.51 -1.43 9.74
N SER A 125 12.71 -1.99 8.85
CA SER A 125 12.87 -3.35 8.36
C SER A 125 13.48 -3.38 6.97
N SER A 126 14.11 -4.51 6.61
CA SER A 126 14.71 -4.73 5.30
C SER A 126 14.19 -6.03 4.72
N ILE A 127 13.58 -5.95 3.55
CA ILE A 127 13.03 -7.06 2.78
C ILE A 127 13.83 -7.16 1.49
N GLY A 128 14.47 -8.31 1.24
CA GLY A 128 15.39 -8.45 0.11
C GLY A 128 14.73 -8.57 -1.24
N ALA A 129 13.48 -9.05 -1.29
CA ALA A 129 12.67 -9.10 -2.50
C ALA A 129 11.34 -8.35 -2.27
N ASN A 130 10.21 -9.04 -2.23
CA ASN A 130 8.90 -8.39 -2.28
C ASN A 130 8.23 -8.29 -0.90
N LEU A 131 7.51 -7.21 -0.71
CA LEU A 131 6.50 -7.07 0.33
C LEU A 131 5.12 -7.16 -0.30
N SER A 132 4.28 -8.07 0.20
CA SER A 132 2.87 -8.14 -0.14
C SER A 132 2.03 -8.09 1.12
N VAL A 133 1.08 -7.16 1.17
CA VAL A 133 0.09 -7.02 2.23
C VAL A 133 -1.28 -7.14 1.59
N GLU A 134 -2.07 -8.08 2.05
CA GLU A 134 -3.44 -8.30 1.63
C GLU A 134 -4.38 -8.13 2.82
N GLY A 135 -5.47 -7.39 2.62
CA GLY A 135 -6.64 -7.44 3.47
C GLY A 135 -7.52 -8.64 3.11
N ALA A 136 -8.77 -8.61 3.47
CA ALA A 136 -9.82 -9.48 2.92
C ALA A 136 -11.15 -8.71 2.95
N SER A 137 -11.86 -8.71 4.07
CA SER A 137 -13.07 -7.88 4.21
C SER A 137 -13.01 -7.04 5.47
N GLY A 138 -13.24 -5.74 5.35
CA GLY A 138 -13.23 -4.85 6.51
C GLY A 138 -12.53 -3.52 6.27
N ASN A 139 -11.88 -2.99 7.30
CA ASN A 139 -11.18 -1.71 7.19
C ASN A 139 -9.71 -1.90 7.58
N GLU A 140 -8.84 -1.78 6.61
CA GLU A 140 -7.42 -2.01 6.79
C GLU A 140 -6.67 -0.70 7.04
N ILE A 141 -5.76 -0.75 8.00
CA ILE A 141 -4.80 0.32 8.26
C ILE A 141 -3.40 -0.22 8.07
N VAL A 142 -2.72 0.24 7.03
CA VAL A 142 -1.33 -0.13 6.74
C VAL A 142 -0.45 1.11 6.87
N ARG A 143 0.47 1.11 7.85
CA ARG A 143 1.39 2.23 8.08
C ARG A 143 2.83 1.74 8.17
N LEU A 144 3.59 1.98 7.13
CA LEU A 144 5.00 1.57 7.04
C LEU A 144 5.91 2.79 6.90
N ALA A 145 7.01 2.79 7.65
CA ALA A 145 7.94 3.89 7.64
C ALA A 145 9.41 3.43 7.59
N GLY A 146 10.17 4.01 6.66
CA GLY A 146 11.63 3.86 6.57
C GLY A 146 12.12 2.49 6.10
N TRP A 147 11.25 1.63 5.55
CA TRP A 147 11.65 0.29 5.12
C TRP A 147 12.43 0.32 3.81
N THR A 148 13.32 -0.65 3.66
CA THR A 148 13.98 -0.96 2.39
C THR A 148 13.41 -2.26 1.85
N ILE A 149 12.92 -2.24 0.61
CA ILE A 149 12.32 -3.37 -0.09
C ILE A 149 13.05 -3.52 -1.42
N GLY A 150 13.69 -4.66 -1.65
CA GLY A 150 14.52 -4.87 -2.85
C GLY A 150 13.72 -5.09 -4.13
N GLY A 151 12.50 -5.57 -4.02
CA GLY A 151 11.56 -5.83 -5.11
C GLY A 151 10.39 -4.86 -5.10
N ASP A 152 9.18 -5.42 -5.24
CA ASP A 152 7.92 -4.68 -5.22
C ASP A 152 7.33 -4.56 -3.82
N CYS A 153 6.57 -3.48 -3.61
CA CYS A 153 5.72 -3.27 -2.43
C CYS A 153 4.26 -3.21 -2.87
N THR A 154 3.50 -4.25 -2.56
CA THR A 154 2.07 -4.31 -2.87
C THR A 154 1.26 -4.23 -1.59
N VAL A 155 0.25 -3.36 -1.57
CA VAL A 155 -0.78 -3.28 -0.54
C VAL A 155 -2.12 -3.35 -1.24
N ASP A 156 -2.89 -4.40 -0.96
CA ASP A 156 -4.22 -4.64 -1.52
C ASP A 156 -5.23 -4.75 -0.37
N GLY A 157 -6.13 -3.78 -0.26
CA GLY A 157 -7.20 -3.74 0.75
C GLY A 157 -8.29 -4.77 0.50
N GLN A 158 -8.40 -5.27 -0.73
CA GLN A 158 -9.45 -6.16 -1.26
C GLN A 158 -10.85 -5.58 -1.12
N THR A 159 -11.59 -5.84 -0.02
CA THR A 159 -12.95 -5.33 0.17
C THR A 159 -13.13 -4.56 1.46
N GLY A 160 -13.55 -3.30 1.36
CA GLY A 160 -13.70 -2.37 2.47
C GLY A 160 -12.72 -1.19 2.38
N THR A 161 -12.55 -0.44 3.44
CA THR A 161 -11.72 0.77 3.39
C THR A 161 -10.24 0.47 3.56
N LEU A 162 -9.40 1.03 2.72
CA LEU A 162 -7.95 1.01 2.86
C LEU A 162 -7.44 2.38 3.34
N ASN A 163 -6.78 2.40 4.48
CA ASN A 163 -5.99 3.54 4.93
C ASN A 163 -4.51 3.17 4.87
N CYS A 164 -3.87 3.47 3.74
CA CYS A 164 -2.48 3.14 3.44
C CYS A 164 -1.58 4.38 3.58
N GLU A 165 -0.62 4.33 4.49
CA GLU A 165 0.37 5.37 4.71
C GLU A 165 1.77 4.78 4.60
N LEU A 166 2.48 5.08 3.52
CA LEU A 166 3.83 4.62 3.25
C LEU A 166 4.79 5.81 3.28
N THR A 167 5.72 5.83 4.24
CA THR A 167 6.58 6.98 4.47
C THR A 167 8.05 6.61 4.42
N GLY A 168 8.83 7.31 3.62
CA GLY A 168 10.29 7.15 3.54
C GLY A 168 10.74 5.76 3.11
N LEU A 169 9.95 5.07 2.29
CA LEU A 169 10.31 3.76 1.77
C LEU A 169 11.33 3.88 0.63
N ASN A 170 12.26 2.95 0.61
CA ASN A 170 13.15 2.73 -0.52
C ASN A 170 12.81 1.38 -1.16
N VAL A 171 12.21 1.42 -2.36
CA VAL A 171 11.65 0.25 -3.05
C VAL A 171 12.41 0.04 -4.36
N GLY A 172 12.95 -1.17 -4.56
CA GLY A 172 13.78 -1.48 -5.73
C GLY A 172 13.02 -1.45 -7.05
N PHE A 173 11.73 -1.78 -7.02
CA PHE A 173 10.86 -1.70 -8.19
C PHE A 173 9.70 -0.74 -7.95
N ALA A 174 8.50 -1.22 -7.72
CA ALA A 174 7.29 -0.42 -7.70
C ALA A 174 6.54 -0.47 -6.35
N ILE A 175 5.77 0.57 -6.07
CA ILE A 175 4.69 0.53 -5.09
C ILE A 175 3.37 0.35 -5.87
N THR A 176 2.56 -0.61 -5.43
CA THR A 176 1.18 -0.80 -5.88
C THR A 176 0.25 -0.74 -4.67
N ALA A 177 -0.68 0.21 -4.66
CA ALA A 177 -1.72 0.31 -3.64
C ALA A 177 -3.08 0.15 -4.31
N ILE A 178 -3.87 -0.80 -3.82
CA ILE A 178 -5.17 -1.18 -4.41
C ILE A 178 -6.24 -1.09 -3.33
N GLY A 179 -7.21 -0.24 -3.55
CA GLY A 179 -8.48 -0.17 -2.82
C GLY A 179 -9.62 -0.84 -3.60
N ASP A 180 -10.86 -0.56 -3.19
CA ASP A 180 -12.05 -1.12 -3.85
C ASP A 180 -13.17 -0.07 -4.03
N GLU A 181 -14.43 -0.48 -3.91
CA GLU A 181 -15.61 0.38 -4.03
C GLU A 181 -15.93 1.16 -2.72
N ALA A 182 -15.08 1.11 -1.72
CA ALA A 182 -15.24 1.84 -0.46
C ALA A 182 -14.31 3.06 -0.41
N ARG A 183 -14.51 3.93 0.56
CA ARG A 183 -13.68 5.12 0.70
C ARG A 183 -12.26 4.78 1.13
N ASP A 184 -11.31 5.04 0.25
CA ASP A 184 -9.90 4.77 0.49
C ASP A 184 -9.08 6.04 0.74
N VAL A 185 -7.99 5.87 1.48
CA VAL A 185 -7.01 6.92 1.72
C VAL A 185 -5.62 6.35 1.50
N VAL A 186 -4.94 6.84 0.48
CA VAL A 186 -3.56 6.42 0.17
C VAL A 186 -2.62 7.61 0.27
N THR A 187 -1.58 7.46 1.09
CA THR A 187 -0.54 8.47 1.27
C THR A 187 0.84 7.86 1.02
N LEU A 188 1.55 8.39 0.05
CA LEU A 188 2.97 8.11 -0.18
C LEU A 188 3.78 9.36 0.15
N ALA A 189 4.72 9.28 1.10
CA ALA A 189 5.52 10.43 1.50
C ALA A 189 7.01 10.10 1.61
N GLY A 190 7.86 10.82 0.88
CA GLY A 190 9.32 10.64 0.92
C GLY A 190 9.78 9.29 0.38
N CYS A 191 9.04 8.69 -0.54
CA CYS A 191 9.33 7.37 -1.09
C CYS A 191 10.19 7.46 -2.35
N THR A 192 11.11 6.50 -2.50
CA THR A 192 11.97 6.38 -3.69
C THR A 192 11.80 4.99 -4.30
N MET A 193 11.49 4.92 -5.60
CA MET A 193 11.26 3.70 -6.33
C MET A 193 12.10 3.60 -7.59
N GLY A 194 12.50 2.35 -7.93
CA GLY A 194 13.18 2.06 -9.20
C GLY A 194 12.24 1.74 -10.37
N GLY A 195 10.95 1.52 -10.10
CA GLY A 195 9.94 1.11 -11.07
C GLY A 195 8.77 2.08 -11.19
N PHE A 196 7.80 1.68 -12.00
CA PHE A 196 6.57 2.43 -12.25
C PHE A 196 5.50 2.06 -11.21
N SER A 197 5.08 3.02 -10.39
CA SER A 197 4.13 2.80 -9.30
C SER A 197 2.68 3.05 -9.71
N SER A 198 1.75 2.33 -9.10
CA SER A 198 0.31 2.43 -9.35
C SER A 198 -0.48 2.58 -8.06
N ILE A 199 -1.47 3.47 -8.08
CA ILE A 199 -2.48 3.62 -7.03
C ILE A 199 -3.84 3.51 -7.70
N GLU A 200 -4.66 2.56 -7.25
CA GLU A 200 -6.00 2.30 -7.77
C GLU A 200 -6.97 2.25 -6.59
N THR A 201 -7.92 3.19 -6.49
CA THR A 201 -8.90 3.22 -5.39
C THR A 201 -10.33 2.92 -5.83
N ARG A 202 -10.60 2.98 -7.12
CA ARG A 202 -11.84 2.57 -7.82
C ARG A 202 -13.06 3.43 -7.50
N GLY A 203 -13.85 3.07 -6.49
CA GLY A 203 -15.15 3.71 -6.24
C GLY A 203 -15.25 4.39 -4.88
N ALA A 204 -16.33 5.15 -4.66
CA ALA A 204 -16.54 6.02 -3.50
C ALA A 204 -15.68 7.30 -3.50
N ASN A 205 -15.59 8.00 -2.38
CA ASN A 205 -14.91 9.30 -2.31
C ASN A 205 -13.51 9.13 -1.75
N ASP A 206 -12.53 9.04 -2.60
CA ASP A 206 -11.18 8.66 -2.27
C ASP A 206 -10.23 9.85 -2.09
N SER A 207 -9.13 9.58 -1.41
CA SER A 207 -8.09 10.57 -1.21
C SER A 207 -6.71 9.99 -1.45
N VAL A 208 -6.04 10.49 -2.47
CA VAL A 208 -4.65 10.11 -2.81
C VAL A 208 -3.73 11.31 -2.59
N THR A 209 -2.72 11.13 -1.76
CA THR A 209 -1.70 12.15 -1.51
C THR A 209 -0.31 11.56 -1.76
N VAL A 210 0.43 12.16 -2.67
CA VAL A 210 1.81 11.76 -2.97
C VAL A 210 2.72 12.98 -2.77
N THR A 211 3.69 12.84 -1.86
CA THR A 211 4.58 13.93 -1.48
C THR A 211 6.03 13.46 -1.45
N ASP A 212 6.96 14.28 -1.96
CA ASP A 212 8.40 13.96 -1.97
C ASP A 212 8.70 12.60 -2.60
N PHE A 213 8.11 12.34 -3.76
CA PHE A 213 8.19 11.08 -4.48
C PHE A 213 9.22 11.15 -5.61
N ILE A 214 10.07 10.13 -5.69
CA ILE A 214 11.01 9.94 -6.79
C ILE A 214 10.83 8.52 -7.35
N GLY A 215 10.52 8.39 -8.64
CA GLY A 215 10.26 7.08 -9.25
C GLY A 215 10.48 7.04 -10.75
N LEU A 216 10.30 5.86 -11.34
CA LEU A 216 10.32 5.72 -12.79
C LEU A 216 9.09 6.38 -13.40
N GLY A 217 7.89 6.11 -12.86
CA GLY A 217 6.64 6.71 -13.27
C GLY A 217 5.57 6.54 -12.20
N LEU A 218 4.42 7.20 -12.39
CA LEU A 218 3.32 7.16 -11.44
C LEU A 218 1.98 7.12 -12.19
N SER A 219 1.11 6.18 -11.81
CA SER A 219 -0.28 6.13 -12.22
C SER A 219 -1.19 6.24 -10.99
N VAL A 220 -2.18 7.10 -11.06
CA VAL A 220 -3.25 7.23 -10.06
C VAL A 220 -4.58 7.11 -10.79
N ASN A 221 -5.40 6.15 -10.36
CA ASN A 221 -6.76 5.96 -10.87
C ASN A 221 -7.74 5.85 -9.70
N THR A 222 -8.71 6.77 -9.61
CA THR A 222 -9.70 6.77 -8.54
C THR A 222 -11.09 6.37 -9.01
N ASP A 223 -11.35 6.33 -10.30
CA ASP A 223 -12.56 5.92 -11.02
C ASP A 223 -13.82 6.73 -10.62
N ALA A 224 -14.64 6.29 -9.68
CA ALA A 224 -15.96 6.87 -9.47
C ALA A 224 -16.16 7.37 -8.04
N GLY A 225 -16.31 8.65 -7.87
CA GLY A 225 -16.46 9.26 -6.54
C GLY A 225 -16.35 10.77 -6.55
N LEU A 226 -16.35 11.36 -5.38
CA LEU A 226 -15.89 12.74 -5.20
C LEU A 226 -14.44 12.66 -4.72
N ASP A 227 -13.52 12.62 -5.66
CA ASP A 227 -12.15 12.23 -5.39
C ASP A 227 -11.21 13.43 -5.21
N SER A 228 -10.15 13.21 -4.48
CA SER A 228 -9.12 14.20 -4.26
C SER A 228 -7.73 13.61 -4.49
N VAL A 229 -7.01 14.11 -5.49
CA VAL A 229 -5.63 13.72 -5.79
C VAL A 229 -4.71 14.91 -5.59
N ALA A 230 -3.71 14.77 -4.74
CA ALA A 230 -2.70 15.80 -4.51
C ALA A 230 -1.28 15.23 -4.73
N LEU A 231 -0.57 15.79 -5.69
CA LEU A 231 0.83 15.50 -5.96
C LEU A 231 1.70 16.72 -5.59
N THR A 232 2.67 16.53 -4.68
CA THR A 232 3.54 17.61 -4.23
C THR A 232 4.99 17.18 -4.22
N ARG A 233 5.86 17.89 -4.92
CA ARG A 233 7.27 17.56 -5.10
C ARG A 233 7.46 16.12 -5.60
N VAL A 234 6.83 15.82 -6.73
CA VAL A 234 6.88 14.54 -7.42
C VAL A 234 7.80 14.65 -8.63
N ALA A 235 8.76 13.73 -8.73
CA ALA A 235 9.67 13.65 -9.87
C ALA A 235 9.69 12.22 -10.45
N THR A 236 9.46 12.10 -11.76
CA THR A 236 9.50 10.83 -12.47
C THR A 236 10.40 10.90 -13.71
N LEU A 237 11.04 9.79 -14.04
CA LEU A 237 11.85 9.63 -15.26
C LEU A 237 10.98 9.28 -16.48
N GLU A 238 9.78 8.77 -16.26
CA GLU A 238 8.78 8.44 -17.27
C GLU A 238 7.46 9.14 -16.94
N ASP A 239 6.36 8.62 -17.45
CA ASP A 239 5.07 9.29 -17.47
C ASP A 239 4.42 9.39 -16.08
N ILE A 240 3.61 10.43 -15.90
CA ILE A 240 2.64 10.60 -14.83
C ILE A 240 1.25 10.53 -15.45
N TYR A 241 0.41 9.64 -14.95
CA TYR A 241 -0.98 9.50 -15.31
C TYR A 241 -1.88 9.70 -14.10
N VAL A 242 -2.90 10.53 -14.23
CA VAL A 242 -3.96 10.67 -13.23
C VAL A 242 -5.30 10.60 -13.96
N ASN A 243 -6.16 9.69 -13.50
CA ASN A 243 -7.55 9.60 -13.94
C ASN A 243 -8.46 9.58 -12.71
N THR A 244 -9.43 10.48 -12.64
CA THR A 244 -10.36 10.55 -11.50
C THR A 244 -11.75 10.02 -11.83
N GLY A 245 -12.09 9.92 -13.14
CA GLY A 245 -13.29 9.27 -13.61
C GLY A 245 -14.55 10.11 -13.46
N VAL A 246 -15.63 9.53 -12.93
CA VAL A 246 -16.93 10.19 -12.93
C VAL A 246 -17.26 10.83 -11.60
N HIS A 247 -17.97 11.93 -11.62
CA HIS A 247 -18.39 12.85 -10.58
C HIS A 247 -17.38 13.99 -10.33
N ARG A 248 -17.69 14.84 -9.37
CA ARG A 248 -16.93 16.05 -9.14
C ARG A 248 -15.62 15.79 -8.40
N ASP A 249 -14.51 15.99 -9.09
CA ASP A 249 -13.18 15.68 -8.60
C ASP A 249 -12.29 16.92 -8.42
N THR A 250 -11.21 16.72 -7.65
CA THR A 250 -10.23 17.76 -7.42
C THR A 250 -8.81 17.20 -7.55
N VAL A 251 -8.04 17.73 -8.48
CA VAL A 251 -6.64 17.36 -8.69
C VAL A 251 -5.75 18.58 -8.48
N ASN A 252 -4.75 18.45 -7.61
CA ASN A 252 -3.80 19.51 -7.33
C ASN A 252 -2.35 19.04 -7.49
N PHE A 253 -1.60 19.72 -8.32
CA PHE A 253 -0.17 19.50 -8.52
C PHE A 253 0.64 20.69 -8.04
N THR A 254 1.69 20.43 -7.26
CA THR A 254 2.65 21.45 -6.83
C THR A 254 4.07 20.88 -6.94
N ASP A 255 4.93 21.57 -7.72
CA ASP A 255 6.31 21.11 -7.96
C ASP A 255 6.36 19.68 -8.53
N VAL A 256 5.60 19.42 -9.61
CA VAL A 256 5.51 18.11 -10.26
C VAL A 256 6.30 18.12 -11.56
N ASN A 257 7.24 17.20 -11.70
CA ASN A 257 8.08 17.07 -12.86
C ASN A 257 8.09 15.65 -13.43
N SER A 258 7.96 15.52 -14.74
CA SER A 258 8.13 14.30 -15.50
C SER A 258 9.17 14.50 -16.59
N ASP A 259 10.14 13.57 -16.69
CA ASP A 259 11.09 13.55 -17.82
C ASP A 259 10.44 13.03 -19.11
N ARG A 260 9.13 12.70 -19.09
CA ARG A 260 8.34 12.36 -20.28
C ARG A 260 7.05 13.14 -20.34
N ASN A 261 5.92 12.49 -20.12
CA ASN A 261 4.61 13.09 -20.26
C ASN A 261 3.88 13.21 -18.91
N ILE A 262 3.00 14.19 -18.83
CA ILE A 262 1.98 14.29 -17.79
C ILE A 262 0.62 14.24 -18.47
N THR A 263 -0.22 13.30 -18.06
CA THR A 263 -1.60 13.20 -18.55
C THR A 263 -2.54 13.16 -17.37
N VAL A 264 -3.50 14.07 -17.37
CA VAL A 264 -4.59 14.15 -16.39
C VAL A 264 -5.91 14.08 -17.15
N SER A 265 -6.78 13.13 -16.80
CA SER A 265 -8.16 13.04 -17.25
C SER A 265 -9.10 13.11 -16.05
N LEU A 266 -10.11 13.97 -16.11
CA LEU A 266 -11.11 14.12 -15.05
C LEU A 266 -12.45 13.47 -15.43
N ASP A 267 -12.60 13.14 -16.72
CA ASP A 267 -13.70 12.43 -17.39
C ASP A 267 -15.07 13.10 -17.24
N GLY A 268 -15.77 13.01 -16.14
CA GLY A 268 -17.11 13.60 -16.10
C GLY A 268 -17.61 14.04 -14.72
N GLY A 269 -17.85 15.30 -14.60
CA GLY A 269 -18.24 15.98 -13.37
C GLY A 269 -18.14 17.48 -13.54
N ASP A 270 -18.29 18.23 -12.48
CA ASP A 270 -17.88 19.65 -12.45
C ASP A 270 -16.54 19.70 -11.72
N ASP A 271 -15.45 19.48 -12.44
CA ASP A 271 -14.15 19.14 -11.90
C ASP A 271 -13.22 20.33 -11.71
N SER A 272 -12.15 20.12 -10.96
CA SER A 272 -11.14 21.15 -10.73
C SER A 272 -9.74 20.61 -10.82
N PHE A 273 -8.93 21.17 -11.71
CA PHE A 273 -7.48 20.96 -11.76
C PHE A 273 -6.76 22.25 -11.35
N GLY A 274 -5.79 22.13 -10.44
CA GLY A 274 -4.86 23.20 -10.08
C GLY A 274 -3.42 22.76 -10.23
N GLY A 275 -2.62 23.50 -11.02
CA GLY A 275 -1.20 23.21 -11.24
C GLY A 275 -0.30 24.39 -10.88
N VAL A 276 0.68 24.18 -10.02
CA VAL A 276 1.71 25.17 -9.70
C VAL A 276 3.08 24.57 -9.91
N ASN A 277 3.90 25.17 -10.77
CA ASN A 277 5.24 24.70 -11.12
C ASN A 277 5.24 23.24 -11.60
N VAL A 278 4.47 22.95 -12.63
CA VAL A 278 4.32 21.63 -13.23
C VAL A 278 5.09 21.59 -14.54
N SER A 279 5.93 20.58 -14.76
CA SER A 279 6.68 20.44 -16.01
C SER A 279 6.72 19.02 -16.54
N ALA A 280 6.57 18.88 -17.85
CA ALA A 280 6.79 17.66 -18.60
C ALA A 280 7.85 17.90 -19.67
N GLN A 281 8.78 16.97 -19.87
CA GLN A 281 9.80 17.13 -20.92
C GLN A 281 9.20 17.03 -22.33
N TYR A 282 8.15 16.23 -22.50
CA TYR A 282 7.41 16.13 -23.76
C TYR A 282 6.04 16.78 -23.64
N ASP A 283 4.98 16.02 -23.52
CA ASP A 283 3.63 16.55 -23.54
C ASP A 283 3.01 16.65 -22.14
N ALA A 284 2.36 17.75 -21.86
CA ALA A 284 1.47 17.94 -20.72
C ALA A 284 0.03 18.06 -21.24
N VAL A 285 -0.80 17.07 -20.95
CA VAL A 285 -2.18 16.99 -21.42
C VAL A 285 -3.12 16.97 -20.23
N PHE A 286 -4.10 17.89 -20.24
CA PHE A 286 -5.11 18.03 -19.20
C PHE A 286 -6.47 18.05 -19.88
N GLU A 287 -7.34 17.11 -19.51
CA GLU A 287 -8.68 16.95 -20.06
C GLU A 287 -9.70 17.04 -18.91
N GLY A 288 -10.60 18.05 -18.98
CA GLY A 288 -11.70 18.24 -18.03
C GLY A 288 -12.77 17.18 -18.23
N GLY A 289 -13.17 16.97 -19.49
CA GLY A 289 -14.19 16.00 -19.85
C GLY A 289 -15.58 16.60 -19.93
N ALA A 290 -16.58 15.91 -19.38
CA ALA A 290 -17.97 16.33 -19.49
C ALA A 290 -18.45 16.99 -18.20
N GLY A 291 -18.74 18.28 -18.23
CA GLY A 291 -19.20 19.04 -17.06
C GLY A 291 -18.94 20.54 -17.21
N ILE A 292 -18.79 21.21 -16.09
CA ILE A 292 -18.29 22.59 -16.02
C ILE A 292 -16.98 22.56 -15.23
N ASP A 293 -15.87 22.51 -15.97
CA ASP A 293 -14.58 22.22 -15.41
C ASP A 293 -13.71 23.45 -15.24
N THR A 294 -12.95 23.48 -14.17
CA THR A 294 -12.08 24.60 -13.81
C THR A 294 -10.62 24.23 -13.95
N PHE A 295 -9.86 25.05 -14.69
CA PHE A 295 -8.42 24.89 -14.83
C PHE A 295 -7.67 26.08 -14.25
N LEU A 296 -6.82 25.86 -13.28
CA LEU A 296 -5.97 26.87 -12.63
C LEU A 296 -4.51 26.64 -13.02
N ASP A 297 -3.99 27.51 -13.90
CA ASP A 297 -2.58 27.45 -14.33
C ASP A 297 -1.70 28.37 -13.48
N GLY A 298 -0.92 27.78 -12.59
CA GLY A 298 0.12 28.44 -11.78
C GLY A 298 1.54 28.20 -12.30
N GLY A 299 1.70 27.94 -13.59
CA GLY A 299 2.99 27.68 -14.23
C GLY A 299 3.13 26.23 -14.69
N ILE A 300 2.48 25.89 -15.80
CA ILE A 300 2.52 24.56 -16.43
C ILE A 300 3.32 24.65 -17.73
N ILE A 301 4.28 23.75 -17.90
CA ILE A 301 5.15 23.71 -19.07
C ILE A 301 5.22 22.29 -19.62
N GLY A 302 4.71 22.09 -20.84
CA GLY A 302 5.00 20.93 -21.67
C GLY A 302 6.16 21.25 -22.62
N GLY A 303 7.18 20.42 -22.68
CA GLY A 303 8.35 20.66 -23.53
C GLY A 303 8.03 20.63 -25.02
N THR A 304 7.17 19.72 -25.46
CA THR A 304 6.70 19.61 -26.84
C THR A 304 5.35 20.30 -27.01
N LYS A 305 4.43 20.07 -26.09
CA LYS A 305 3.07 20.59 -26.12
C LYS A 305 2.48 20.69 -24.72
N THR A 306 1.79 21.80 -24.45
CA THR A 306 0.80 21.89 -23.37
C THR A 306 -0.58 21.90 -24.01
N ASP A 307 -1.42 20.92 -23.70
CA ASP A 307 -2.76 20.79 -24.26
C ASP A 307 -3.78 20.76 -23.13
N VAL A 308 -4.65 21.75 -23.11
CA VAL A 308 -5.74 21.87 -22.12
C VAL A 308 -7.04 21.80 -22.90
N LYS A 309 -7.86 20.81 -22.61
CA LYS A 309 -9.07 20.49 -23.33
C LYS A 309 -10.26 20.36 -22.37
N GLU A 310 -11.43 20.75 -22.89
CA GLU A 310 -12.71 20.51 -22.21
C GLU A 310 -12.78 21.12 -20.80
N PHE A 311 -12.12 22.29 -20.61
CA PHE A 311 -12.29 23.14 -19.43
C PHE A 311 -13.01 24.43 -19.83
N GLU A 312 -14.04 24.82 -19.09
CA GLU A 312 -14.89 25.99 -19.37
C GLU A 312 -14.49 27.22 -18.56
N ILE A 313 -13.80 27.01 -17.43
CA ILE A 313 -13.43 28.10 -16.52
C ILE A 313 -11.90 28.18 -16.39
N PHE A 314 -11.35 29.33 -16.77
CA PHE A 314 -9.93 29.69 -16.63
C PHE A 314 -9.84 30.96 -15.80
N PRO A 315 -9.86 30.90 -14.46
CA PRO A 315 -9.83 32.07 -13.58
C PRO A 315 -8.46 32.75 -13.51
#